data_ef9922509af25c36b913abdd7ec7dd17
#
_entry.id   ef9922509af25c36b913abdd7ec7dd17
#
_cell.length_a   1.000
_cell.length_b   1.000
_cell.length_c   1.000
_cell.angle_alpha   90.00
_cell.angle_beta   90.00
_cell.angle_gamma   90.00
#
_symmetry.space_group_name_H-M   'P 1'
#
loop_
_entity.id
_entity.type
_entity.pdbx_description
1 polymer ?
#
loop_
_entity_poly.entity_id
_entity_poly.type
_entity_poly.pdbx_seq_one_letter_code
_entity_poly.pdbx_strand_id
1 'polypeptide(L)'
;IRRIDPKPLRVLWMDTEQSEESTQEILCDRIMKLWQRNMSEGESIDNFPSDMFDIFNVRADAWQDRLPLLETAIKEYQPDLVILDGIRDLVNDINDGILSQQVIERLMNLASETDCCIVSVLHQNKASDDKNLRGWIGTELTYKSFEVYECSKDSDRIFSIKQTMTRKYDIDEVLQFVVDGEGLPMPVSSQAAAKA
;
A
#
# COMPACT_ATOMS: atom_id res chain seq x y z
N ILE A 1 5.95 -15.25 4.22
CA ILE A 1 4.52 -15.39 3.89
C ILE A 1 4.44 -16.21 2.61
N ARG A 2 3.75 -17.34 2.65
CA ARG A 2 3.59 -18.18 1.47
C ARG A 2 2.21 -17.93 0.87
N ARG A 3 2.16 -17.52 -0.38
CA ARG A 3 0.92 -17.34 -1.12
C ARG A 3 0.17 -18.67 -1.26
N ILE A 4 -1.12 -18.67 -0.97
CA ILE A 4 -1.96 -19.88 -1.05
C ILE A 4 -2.53 -20.04 -2.45
N ASP A 5 -2.89 -18.93 -3.12
CA ASP A 5 -3.43 -18.95 -4.48
C ASP A 5 -2.29 -18.75 -5.52
N PRO A 6 -2.11 -19.66 -6.49
CA PRO A 6 -1.10 -19.55 -7.52
C PRO A 6 -1.44 -18.55 -8.63
N LYS A 7 -2.67 -17.99 -8.67
CA LYS A 7 -3.01 -16.99 -9.68
C LYS A 7 -2.18 -15.73 -9.53
N PRO A 8 -1.68 -15.11 -10.63
CA PRO A 8 -1.16 -13.76 -10.60
C PRO A 8 -2.25 -12.81 -10.08
N LEU A 9 -1.92 -11.88 -9.19
CA LEU A 9 -2.84 -10.85 -8.75
C LEU A 9 -2.78 -9.68 -9.71
N ARG A 10 -3.94 -9.20 -10.13
CA ARG A 10 -4.03 -7.90 -10.77
C ARG A 10 -3.98 -6.82 -9.69
N VAL A 11 -3.01 -5.93 -9.81
CA VAL A 11 -2.74 -4.87 -8.84
C VAL A 11 -3.05 -3.52 -9.46
N LEU A 12 -3.80 -2.70 -8.74
CA LEU A 12 -4.01 -1.29 -9.05
C LEU A 12 -3.37 -0.44 -7.96
N TRP A 13 -2.45 0.45 -8.32
CA TRP A 13 -1.88 1.43 -7.42
C TRP A 13 -2.37 2.83 -7.78
N MET A 14 -3.11 3.45 -6.85
CA MET A 14 -3.49 4.85 -6.95
C MET A 14 -2.61 5.67 -6.02
N ASP A 15 -1.82 6.56 -6.62
CA ASP A 15 -0.89 7.45 -5.94
C ASP A 15 -1.47 8.87 -5.90
N THR A 16 -1.71 9.38 -4.70
CA THR A 16 -2.25 10.73 -4.48
C THR A 16 -1.20 11.71 -3.98
N GLU A 17 -0.01 11.23 -3.59
CA GLU A 17 0.99 12.01 -2.86
C GLU A 17 2.23 12.37 -3.69
N GLN A 18 2.71 11.45 -4.53
CA GLN A 18 3.96 11.60 -5.26
C GLN A 18 3.80 12.47 -6.53
N SER A 19 4.90 13.08 -7.00
CA SER A 19 4.93 13.61 -8.36
C SER A 19 4.91 12.47 -9.39
N GLU A 20 4.47 12.74 -10.61
CA GLU A 20 4.50 11.74 -11.70
C GLU A 20 5.90 11.16 -11.90
N GLU A 21 6.94 12.00 -11.83
CA GLU A 21 8.34 11.57 -11.92
C GLU A 21 8.69 10.58 -10.80
N SER A 22 8.30 10.88 -9.54
CA SER A 22 8.57 9.99 -8.40
C SER A 22 7.80 8.69 -8.50
N THR A 23 6.55 8.71 -8.96
CA THR A 23 5.76 7.50 -9.22
C THR A 23 6.44 6.65 -10.30
N GLN A 24 6.93 7.28 -11.37
CA GLN A 24 7.65 6.59 -12.44
C GLN A 24 8.99 6.01 -11.94
N GLU A 25 9.76 6.74 -11.12
CA GLU A 25 10.98 6.22 -10.49
C GLU A 25 10.69 5.00 -9.61
N ILE A 26 9.61 5.03 -8.80
CA ILE A 26 9.23 3.89 -7.97
C ILE A 26 8.91 2.68 -8.85
N LEU A 27 8.18 2.86 -9.94
CA LEU A 27 7.91 1.77 -10.88
C LEU A 27 9.19 1.21 -11.50
N CYS A 28 9.99 2.08 -12.14
CA CYS A 28 11.13 1.65 -12.95
C CYS A 28 12.32 1.21 -12.09
N ASP A 29 12.65 1.99 -11.05
CA ASP A 29 13.86 1.78 -10.26
C ASP A 29 13.68 0.92 -9.01
N ARG A 30 12.43 0.59 -8.65
CA ARG A 30 12.16 -0.26 -7.49
C ARG A 30 11.33 -1.49 -7.85
N ILE A 31 10.11 -1.30 -8.37
CA ILE A 31 9.20 -2.42 -8.64
C ILE A 31 9.75 -3.30 -9.76
N MET A 32 10.15 -2.73 -10.89
CA MET A 32 10.72 -3.49 -12.00
C MET A 32 12.08 -4.12 -11.65
N LYS A 33 12.93 -3.42 -10.87
CA LYS A 33 14.19 -4.00 -10.38
C LYS A 33 13.98 -5.15 -9.41
N LEU A 34 12.97 -5.04 -8.50
CA LEU A 34 12.59 -6.16 -7.63
C LEU A 34 12.08 -7.36 -8.44
N TRP A 35 11.27 -7.11 -9.45
CA TRP A 35 10.84 -8.15 -10.39
C TRP A 35 12.05 -8.81 -11.03
N GLN A 36 12.95 -8.03 -11.65
CA GLN A 36 14.15 -8.52 -12.30
C GLN A 36 15.05 -9.32 -11.36
N ARG A 37 15.23 -8.87 -10.11
CA ARG A 37 16.05 -9.56 -9.09
C ARG A 37 15.48 -10.93 -8.70
N ASN A 38 14.16 -11.12 -8.83
CA ASN A 38 13.47 -12.36 -8.50
C ASN A 38 13.14 -13.23 -9.73
N MET A 39 13.60 -12.84 -10.91
CA MET A 39 13.42 -13.62 -12.14
C MET A 39 14.19 -14.94 -12.07
N SER A 40 13.63 -15.97 -12.69
CA SER A 40 14.31 -17.26 -12.89
C SER A 40 15.35 -17.15 -14.01
N GLU A 41 16.31 -18.07 -14.02
CA GLU A 41 17.31 -18.13 -15.09
C GLU A 41 16.63 -18.34 -16.46
N GLY A 42 16.89 -17.45 -17.40
CA GLY A 42 16.31 -17.46 -18.75
C GLY A 42 15.05 -16.61 -18.93
N GLU A 43 14.52 -15.98 -17.90
CA GLU A 43 13.45 -14.99 -18.01
C GLU A 43 14.01 -13.63 -18.48
N SER A 44 13.18 -12.82 -19.17
CA SER A 44 13.51 -11.45 -19.61
C SER A 44 12.68 -10.43 -18.83
N ILE A 45 13.24 -9.21 -18.66
CA ILE A 45 12.50 -8.07 -18.10
C ILE A 45 11.27 -7.72 -18.94
N ASP A 46 11.27 -8.06 -20.22
CA ASP A 46 10.13 -7.88 -21.10
C ASP A 46 8.92 -8.73 -20.70
N ASN A 47 9.13 -9.72 -19.83
CA ASN A 47 8.08 -10.54 -19.25
C ASN A 47 7.45 -9.90 -18.00
N PHE A 48 7.79 -8.65 -17.65
CA PHE A 48 7.09 -7.93 -16.59
C PHE A 48 5.59 -7.88 -16.91
N PRO A 49 4.72 -8.32 -15.98
CA PRO A 49 3.28 -8.46 -16.24
C PRO A 49 2.58 -7.09 -16.23
N SER A 50 2.90 -6.25 -17.21
CA SER A 50 2.37 -4.89 -17.33
C SER A 50 0.84 -4.84 -17.48
N ASP A 51 0.25 -5.91 -17.98
CA ASP A 51 -1.21 -6.08 -18.09
C ASP A 51 -1.88 -6.44 -16.75
N MET A 52 -1.09 -6.76 -15.73
CA MET A 52 -1.54 -7.11 -14.37
C MET A 52 -1.22 -6.04 -13.33
N PHE A 53 -0.65 -4.90 -13.74
CA PHE A 53 -0.22 -3.85 -12.83
C PHE A 53 -0.55 -2.46 -13.39
N ASP A 54 -1.64 -1.88 -12.88
CA ASP A 54 -2.12 -0.56 -13.30
C ASP A 54 -1.72 0.51 -12.26
N ILE A 55 -1.22 1.65 -12.73
CA ILE A 55 -0.80 2.78 -11.88
C ILE A 55 -1.52 4.04 -12.33
N PHE A 56 -2.11 4.74 -11.36
CA PHE A 56 -2.76 6.03 -11.56
C PHE A 56 -2.17 7.05 -10.60
N ASN A 57 -1.47 8.06 -11.12
CA ASN A 57 -1.08 9.22 -10.34
C ASN A 57 -2.19 10.27 -10.47
N VAL A 58 -2.88 10.55 -9.37
CA VAL A 58 -4.01 11.49 -9.29
C VAL A 58 -3.71 12.68 -8.40
N ARG A 59 -2.43 12.95 -8.14
CA ARG A 59 -2.01 14.06 -7.29
C ARG A 59 -2.49 15.41 -7.81
N ALA A 60 -2.49 15.59 -9.13
CA ALA A 60 -2.91 16.84 -9.76
C ALA A 60 -4.42 17.03 -9.79
N ASP A 61 -5.20 15.96 -9.58
CA ASP A 61 -6.65 16.03 -9.61
C ASP A 61 -7.21 16.66 -8.33
N ALA A 62 -8.38 17.27 -8.44
CA ALA A 62 -9.08 17.80 -7.29
C ALA A 62 -9.50 16.66 -6.33
N TRP A 63 -9.48 16.91 -5.02
CA TRP A 63 -9.80 15.88 -4.02
C TRP A 63 -11.19 15.25 -4.24
N GLN A 64 -12.16 16.02 -4.74
CA GLN A 64 -13.51 15.53 -5.02
C GLN A 64 -13.56 14.49 -6.14
N ASP A 65 -12.60 14.54 -7.06
CA ASP A 65 -12.57 13.69 -8.24
C ASP A 65 -11.81 12.38 -8.00
N ARG A 66 -10.93 12.34 -6.99
CA ARG A 66 -10.06 11.19 -6.73
C ARG A 66 -10.81 9.92 -6.37
N LEU A 67 -11.83 10.00 -5.49
CA LEU A 67 -12.65 8.83 -5.16
C LEU A 67 -13.47 8.33 -6.36
N PRO A 68 -14.18 9.19 -7.13
CA PRO A 68 -14.81 8.78 -8.39
C PRO A 68 -13.85 8.15 -9.40
N LEU A 69 -12.63 8.68 -9.53
CA LEU A 69 -11.59 8.09 -10.41
C LEU A 69 -11.18 6.70 -9.92
N LEU A 70 -10.95 6.52 -8.61
CA LEU A 70 -10.65 5.22 -8.01
C LEU A 70 -11.77 4.22 -8.27
N GLU A 71 -13.03 4.60 -8.06
CA GLU A 71 -14.19 3.74 -8.32
C GLU A 71 -14.27 3.31 -9.78
N THR A 72 -14.03 4.24 -10.69
CA THR A 72 -14.03 3.97 -12.13
C THR A 72 -12.92 2.99 -12.49
N ALA A 73 -11.70 3.25 -12.01
CA ALA A 73 -10.56 2.40 -12.25
C ALA A 73 -10.77 0.97 -11.71
N ILE A 74 -11.27 0.81 -10.49
CA ILE A 74 -11.56 -0.51 -9.91
C ILE A 74 -12.60 -1.26 -10.75
N LYS A 75 -13.67 -0.59 -11.18
CA LYS A 75 -14.73 -1.22 -11.98
C LYS A 75 -14.26 -1.59 -13.39
N GLU A 76 -13.39 -0.79 -13.98
CA GLU A 76 -12.88 -1.02 -15.34
C GLU A 76 -11.80 -2.10 -15.37
N TYR A 77 -10.83 -2.00 -14.46
CA TYR A 77 -9.66 -2.88 -14.44
C TYR A 77 -9.85 -4.13 -13.60
N GLN A 78 -10.85 -4.17 -12.72
CA GLN A 78 -11.18 -5.32 -11.85
C GLN A 78 -9.95 -5.92 -11.15
N PRO A 79 -9.22 -5.12 -10.34
CA PRO A 79 -8.04 -5.59 -9.64
C PRO A 79 -8.41 -6.56 -8.50
N ASP A 80 -7.51 -7.49 -8.18
CA ASP A 80 -7.58 -8.30 -6.95
C ASP A 80 -7.09 -7.51 -5.74
N LEU A 81 -6.12 -6.61 -5.96
CA LEU A 81 -5.48 -5.79 -4.93
C LEU A 81 -5.40 -4.33 -5.36
N VAL A 82 -5.90 -3.45 -4.52
CA VAL A 82 -5.79 -1.99 -4.68
C VAL A 82 -4.87 -1.44 -3.61
N ILE A 83 -3.86 -0.65 -4.01
CA ILE A 83 -3.02 0.14 -3.10
C ILE A 83 -3.45 1.60 -3.24
N LEU A 84 -3.99 2.18 -2.18
CA LEU A 84 -4.37 3.59 -2.11
C LEU A 84 -3.35 4.35 -1.26
N ASP A 85 -2.49 5.10 -1.92
CA ASP A 85 -1.37 5.82 -1.30
C ASP A 85 -1.51 7.34 -1.58
N GLY A 86 -2.19 8.15 -0.73
CA GLY A 86 -2.71 7.89 0.60
C GLY A 86 -4.18 8.30 0.68
N ILE A 87 -4.90 7.59 1.52
CA ILE A 87 -6.34 7.82 1.71
C ILE A 87 -6.68 9.22 2.24
N ARG A 88 -5.76 9.87 2.92
CA ARG A 88 -5.93 11.24 3.45
C ARG A 88 -6.38 12.22 2.36
N ASP A 89 -5.94 12.02 1.16
CA ASP A 89 -6.16 12.96 0.05
C ASP A 89 -7.48 12.75 -0.70
N LEU A 90 -8.30 11.81 -0.23
CA LEU A 90 -9.70 11.67 -0.67
C LEU A 90 -10.65 12.60 0.07
N VAL A 91 -10.18 13.35 1.07
CA VAL A 91 -11.00 14.29 1.85
C VAL A 91 -10.30 15.64 1.94
N ASN A 92 -11.08 16.73 1.99
CA ASN A 92 -10.55 18.07 2.20
C ASN A 92 -10.18 18.33 3.67
N ASP A 93 -10.96 17.77 4.60
CA ASP A 93 -10.72 17.85 6.05
C ASP A 93 -10.74 16.46 6.68
N ILE A 94 -9.60 16.03 7.20
CA ILE A 94 -9.43 14.76 7.89
C ILE A 94 -10.22 14.67 9.21
N ASN A 95 -10.68 15.80 9.73
CA ASN A 95 -11.45 15.89 10.97
C ASN A 95 -12.96 16.00 10.71
N ASP A 96 -13.39 16.03 9.45
CA ASP A 96 -14.81 15.90 9.10
C ASP A 96 -15.25 14.44 9.28
N GLY A 97 -15.94 14.16 10.40
CA GLY A 97 -16.39 12.82 10.73
C GLY A 97 -17.43 12.25 9.75
N ILE A 98 -18.31 13.11 9.20
CA ILE A 98 -19.35 12.67 8.25
C ILE A 98 -18.69 12.30 6.92
N LEU A 99 -17.83 13.15 6.39
CA LEU A 99 -17.13 12.89 5.14
C LEU A 99 -16.22 11.67 5.27
N SER A 100 -15.50 11.55 6.39
CA SER A 100 -14.65 10.40 6.69
C SER A 100 -15.43 9.09 6.68
N GLN A 101 -16.57 9.07 7.36
CA GLN A 101 -17.45 7.89 7.38
C GLN A 101 -17.95 7.54 5.98
N GLN A 102 -18.41 8.53 5.21
CA GLN A 102 -18.89 8.30 3.83
C GLN A 102 -17.83 7.70 2.93
N VAL A 103 -16.59 8.22 2.98
CA VAL A 103 -15.47 7.69 2.18
C VAL A 103 -15.17 6.24 2.57
N ILE A 104 -15.05 5.94 3.87
CA ILE A 104 -14.76 4.59 4.32
C ILE A 104 -15.89 3.61 3.97
N GLU A 105 -17.15 3.98 4.17
CA GLU A 105 -18.31 3.15 3.77
C GLU A 105 -18.30 2.88 2.26
N ARG A 106 -17.96 3.89 1.47
CA ARG A 106 -17.87 3.73 0.02
C ARG A 106 -16.77 2.77 -0.41
N LEU A 107 -15.58 2.86 0.21
CA LEU A 107 -14.48 1.92 -0.04
C LEU A 107 -14.85 0.48 0.38
N MET A 108 -15.53 0.30 1.51
CA MET A 108 -16.00 -1.01 1.95
C MET A 108 -17.01 -1.62 0.97
N ASN A 109 -17.97 -0.81 0.50
CA ASN A 109 -18.96 -1.25 -0.48
C ASN A 109 -18.28 -1.64 -1.79
N LEU A 110 -17.36 -0.81 -2.27
CA LEU A 110 -16.60 -1.05 -3.49
C LEU A 110 -15.79 -2.35 -3.41
N ALA A 111 -15.09 -2.58 -2.29
CA ALA A 111 -14.35 -3.83 -2.07
C ALA A 111 -15.28 -5.06 -2.10
N SER A 112 -16.48 -4.94 -1.52
CA SER A 112 -17.49 -6.02 -1.52
C SER A 112 -18.14 -6.22 -2.89
N GLU A 113 -18.42 -5.14 -3.62
CA GLU A 113 -19.03 -5.18 -4.96
C GLU A 113 -18.10 -5.79 -6.02
N THR A 114 -16.79 -5.63 -5.87
CA THR A 114 -15.78 -6.03 -6.86
C THR A 114 -14.87 -7.18 -6.41
N ASP A 115 -15.08 -7.70 -5.19
CA ASP A 115 -14.29 -8.79 -4.58
C ASP A 115 -12.77 -8.48 -4.56
N CYS A 116 -12.41 -7.21 -4.35
CA CYS A 116 -11.02 -6.78 -4.27
C CYS A 116 -10.58 -6.48 -2.83
N CYS A 117 -9.28 -6.60 -2.57
CA CYS A 117 -8.66 -6.14 -1.33
C CYS A 117 -8.16 -4.71 -1.50
N ILE A 118 -8.58 -3.79 -0.64
CA ILE A 118 -8.08 -2.40 -0.64
C ILE A 118 -7.13 -2.21 0.54
N VAL A 119 -5.86 -1.89 0.25
CA VAL A 119 -4.84 -1.49 1.21
C VAL A 119 -4.70 0.02 1.17
N SER A 120 -5.05 0.69 2.27
CA SER A 120 -4.95 2.14 2.39
C SER A 120 -3.76 2.54 3.24
N VAL A 121 -2.98 3.52 2.77
CA VAL A 121 -1.86 4.11 3.50
C VAL A 121 -2.30 5.40 4.18
N LEU A 122 -1.94 5.54 5.46
CA LEU A 122 -2.22 6.74 6.23
C LEU A 122 -1.12 6.98 7.27
N HIS A 123 -0.65 8.22 7.36
CA HIS A 123 0.34 8.60 8.35
C HIS A 123 -0.24 8.64 9.77
N GLN A 124 0.56 8.21 10.74
CA GLN A 124 0.26 8.38 12.17
C GLN A 124 0.41 9.85 12.59
N ASN A 125 -0.13 10.20 13.77
CA ASN A 125 0.14 11.47 14.43
C ASN A 125 1.64 11.64 14.68
N LYS A 126 2.13 12.89 14.58
CA LYS A 126 3.56 13.20 14.80
C LYS A 126 3.97 13.22 16.27
N ALA A 127 3.02 13.27 17.20
CA ALA A 127 3.32 13.26 18.61
C ALA A 127 3.85 11.90 19.06
N SER A 128 4.95 11.87 19.79
CA SER A 128 5.62 10.63 20.21
C SER A 128 4.78 9.74 21.13
N ASP A 129 3.83 10.34 21.82
CA ASP A 129 2.90 9.73 22.78
C ASP A 129 1.53 9.38 22.18
N ASP A 130 1.24 9.84 20.95
CA ASP A 130 0.01 9.55 20.23
C ASP A 130 0.31 8.80 18.91
N LYS A 131 0.19 7.49 18.96
CA LYS A 131 0.36 6.59 17.82
C LYS A 131 -0.92 6.35 17.01
N ASN A 132 -2.00 7.07 17.31
CA ASN A 132 -3.24 6.93 16.56
C ASN A 132 -3.05 7.43 15.12
N LEU A 133 -3.84 6.88 14.21
CA LEU A 133 -3.95 7.39 12.86
C LEU A 133 -4.53 8.81 12.86
N ARG A 134 -4.11 9.63 11.90
CA ARG A 134 -4.48 11.05 11.84
C ARG A 134 -5.96 11.25 11.54
N GLY A 135 -6.60 12.08 12.38
CA GLY A 135 -7.95 12.59 12.17
C GLY A 135 -9.07 11.55 12.31
N TRP A 136 -10.28 11.98 12.06
CA TRP A 136 -11.47 11.11 12.06
C TRP A 136 -11.38 10.00 11.02
N ILE A 137 -10.81 10.30 9.84
CA ILE A 137 -10.64 9.29 8.80
C ILE A 137 -9.75 8.13 9.28
N GLY A 138 -8.72 8.42 10.08
CA GLY A 138 -7.88 7.38 10.69
C GLY A 138 -8.63 6.53 11.71
N THR A 139 -9.49 7.15 12.51
CA THR A 139 -10.33 6.46 13.48
C THR A 139 -11.32 5.54 12.77
N GLU A 140 -12.06 6.04 11.79
CA GLU A 140 -13.01 5.25 11.01
C GLU A 140 -12.31 4.10 10.25
N LEU A 141 -11.17 4.39 9.61
CA LEU A 141 -10.39 3.38 8.91
C LEU A 141 -9.97 2.25 9.84
N THR A 142 -9.45 2.57 11.05
CA THR A 142 -9.06 1.58 12.05
C THR A 142 -10.23 0.69 12.46
N TYR A 143 -11.38 1.29 12.75
CA TYR A 143 -12.56 0.51 13.20
C TYR A 143 -13.19 -0.35 12.09
N LYS A 144 -13.03 0.01 10.84
CA LYS A 144 -13.65 -0.69 9.71
C LYS A 144 -12.69 -1.66 9.00
N SER A 145 -11.38 -1.47 9.13
CA SER A 145 -10.38 -2.36 8.53
C SER A 145 -10.45 -3.78 9.08
N PHE A 146 -10.12 -4.73 8.25
CA PHE A 146 -9.97 -6.14 8.64
C PHE A 146 -8.67 -6.36 9.42
N GLU A 147 -7.60 -5.71 8.97
CA GLU A 147 -6.27 -5.74 9.58
C GLU A 147 -5.63 -4.35 9.52
N VAL A 148 -4.82 -4.04 10.52
CA VAL A 148 -4.01 -2.81 10.57
C VAL A 148 -2.57 -3.17 10.83
N TYR A 149 -1.67 -2.60 10.04
CA TYR A 149 -0.22 -2.77 10.18
C TYR A 149 0.45 -1.43 10.46
N GLU A 150 1.32 -1.41 11.45
CA GLU A 150 2.21 -0.28 11.72
C GLU A 150 3.52 -0.47 10.99
N CYS A 151 3.92 0.54 10.19
CA CYS A 151 5.23 0.62 9.57
C CYS A 151 6.09 1.61 10.34
N SER A 152 7.23 1.18 10.84
CA SER A 152 8.17 1.99 11.60
C SER A 152 9.59 1.84 11.10
N LYS A 153 10.45 2.80 11.44
CA LYS A 153 11.88 2.79 11.16
C LYS A 153 12.64 3.17 12.42
N ASP A 154 13.63 2.37 12.80
CA ASP A 154 14.49 2.64 13.95
C ASP A 154 15.74 3.48 13.60
N SER A 155 16.59 3.73 14.63
CA SER A 155 17.86 4.46 14.49
C SER A 155 18.88 3.75 13.59
N ASP A 156 18.81 2.43 13.51
CA ASP A 156 19.72 1.58 12.73
C ASP A 156 19.27 1.39 11.29
N ARG A 157 18.23 2.15 10.89
CA ARG A 157 17.59 2.09 9.58
C ARG A 157 16.92 0.74 9.26
N ILE A 158 16.54 -0.01 10.28
CA ILE A 158 15.72 -1.20 10.13
C ILE A 158 14.26 -0.76 10.06
N PHE A 159 13.58 -1.18 9.01
CA PHE A 159 12.15 -1.00 8.85
C PHE A 159 11.43 -2.21 9.41
N SER A 160 10.33 -1.96 10.09
CA SER A 160 9.50 -3.00 10.70
C SER A 160 8.05 -2.83 10.26
N ILE A 161 7.41 -3.93 9.90
CA ILE A 161 5.97 -4.00 9.66
C ILE A 161 5.39 -4.96 10.69
N LYS A 162 4.50 -4.44 11.53
CA LYS A 162 3.87 -5.17 12.63
C LYS A 162 2.36 -5.07 12.51
N GLN A 163 1.66 -6.21 12.61
CA GLN A 163 0.21 -6.22 12.78
C GLN A 163 -0.16 -5.63 14.14
N THR A 164 -1.02 -4.63 14.17
CA THR A 164 -1.47 -3.96 15.40
C THR A 164 -2.93 -4.24 15.71
N MET A 165 -3.71 -4.62 14.69
CA MET A 165 -5.10 -5.02 14.84
C MET A 165 -5.46 -6.08 13.79
N THR A 166 -6.26 -7.06 14.18
CA THR A 166 -6.86 -8.04 13.28
C THR A 166 -8.25 -8.43 13.77
N ARG A 167 -9.10 -8.85 12.83
CA ARG A 167 -10.43 -9.42 13.13
C ARG A 167 -10.43 -10.95 13.12
N LYS A 168 -9.31 -11.58 12.79
CA LYS A 168 -9.28 -13.04 12.58
C LYS A 168 -8.10 -13.73 13.25
N TYR A 169 -6.90 -13.56 12.73
CA TYR A 169 -5.71 -14.26 13.21
C TYR A 169 -4.58 -13.30 13.51
N ASP A 170 -4.02 -13.40 14.71
CA ASP A 170 -2.84 -12.64 15.09
C ASP A 170 -1.61 -13.17 14.34
N ILE A 171 -0.78 -12.23 13.87
CA ILE A 171 0.54 -12.49 13.31
C ILE A 171 1.56 -11.94 14.30
N ASP A 172 2.16 -12.83 15.10
CA ASP A 172 3.15 -12.46 16.12
C ASP A 172 4.49 -12.04 15.50
N GLU A 173 4.78 -12.54 14.30
CA GLU A 173 6.03 -12.25 13.60
C GLU A 173 6.06 -10.84 13.04
N VAL A 174 7.10 -10.09 13.39
CA VAL A 174 7.37 -8.76 12.83
C VAL A 174 8.23 -8.92 11.59
N LEU A 175 7.73 -8.45 10.45
CA LEU A 175 8.52 -8.39 9.23
C LEU A 175 9.53 -7.25 9.34
N GLN A 176 10.83 -7.57 9.20
CA GLN A 176 11.90 -6.59 9.24
C GLN A 176 12.71 -6.59 7.94
N PHE A 177 13.04 -5.40 7.47
CA PHE A 177 13.85 -5.21 6.28
C PHE A 177 14.72 -3.96 6.38
N VAL A 178 15.75 -3.92 5.56
CA VAL A 178 16.57 -2.73 5.31
C VAL A 178 16.44 -2.34 3.85
N VAL A 179 16.80 -1.10 3.54
CA VAL A 179 16.90 -0.63 2.16
C VAL A 179 18.37 -0.68 1.77
N ASP A 180 18.69 -1.42 0.71
CA ASP A 180 20.06 -1.59 0.20
C ASP A 180 20.56 -0.34 -0.55
N GLY A 181 21.79 -0.43 -1.10
CA GLY A 181 22.42 0.67 -1.84
C GLY A 181 21.73 1.05 -3.15
N GLU A 182 20.85 0.18 -3.67
CA GLU A 182 20.04 0.42 -4.86
C GLU A 182 18.62 0.92 -4.53
N GLY A 183 18.33 1.12 -3.24
CA GLY A 183 17.01 1.58 -2.80
C GLY A 183 15.95 0.48 -2.68
N LEU A 184 16.36 -0.80 -2.71
CA LEU A 184 15.45 -1.94 -2.68
C LEU A 184 15.33 -2.55 -1.28
N PRO A 185 14.14 -3.03 -0.88
CA PRO A 185 13.94 -3.68 0.41
C PRO A 185 14.60 -5.07 0.43
N MET A 186 15.37 -5.34 1.48
CA MET A 186 16.05 -6.61 1.74
C MET A 186 15.69 -7.13 3.12
N PRO A 187 15.22 -8.38 3.29
CA PRO A 187 14.97 -8.97 4.60
C PRO A 187 16.23 -8.93 5.49
N VAL A 188 16.07 -8.62 6.78
CA VAL A 188 17.19 -8.54 7.74
C VAL A 188 17.93 -9.88 7.85
N SER A 189 17.23 -11.01 7.76
CA SER A 189 17.81 -12.35 7.75
C SER A 189 18.81 -12.59 6.60
N SER A 190 18.62 -11.90 5.46
CA SER A 190 19.51 -12.01 4.31
C SER A 190 20.83 -11.23 4.49
N GLN A 191 20.85 -10.19 5.36
CA GLN A 191 22.08 -9.45 5.66
C GLN A 191 23.05 -10.23 6.56
N ALA A 192 22.56 -11.08 7.43
CA ALA A 192 23.40 -11.94 8.26
C ALA A 192 24.21 -12.96 7.41
N ALA A 193 23.61 -13.43 6.31
CA ALA A 193 24.26 -14.35 5.38
C ALA A 193 25.27 -13.67 4.43
N ALA A 194 25.10 -12.37 4.13
CA ALA A 194 26.01 -11.63 3.26
C ALA A 194 27.27 -11.07 3.97
N LYS A 195 27.31 -11.13 5.32
CA LYS A 195 28.45 -10.72 6.15
C LYS A 195 29.26 -11.88 6.72
N ALA A 196 28.87 -13.13 6.46
CA ALA A 196 29.58 -14.35 6.79
C ALA A 196 30.30 -14.92 5.56
#